data_6b2b33c54d23dbc11bdd25eb70f1f7c1
#
_entry.id   6b2b33c54d23dbc11bdd25eb70f1f7c1
#
_cell.length_a   1.000
_cell.length_b   1.000
_cell.length_c   1.000
_cell.angle_alpha   90.00
_cell.angle_beta   90.00
_cell.angle_gamma   90.00
#
_symmetry.space_group_name_H-M   'P 1'
#
loop_
_entity.id
_entity.type
_entity.pdbx_description
1 polymer ?
#
loop_
_entity_poly.entity_id
_entity_poly.type
_entity_poly.pdbx_seq_one_letter_code
_entity_poly.pdbx_strand_id
1 'polypeptide(L)'
;AQKNYPNLSFIQGDVEDNELISSLQGSFDFIILSDTIGYLDDCEVAFERLHSLCTPDTRLIVSYYSWRWQPILALGEKIGLKMPSSEMNWLSTEDTMGFLHLADFEPVKREWRQLVPRSLFGLGTLINRLIGTLPLIRRLSLRNYLVARPVRDVKLRKTSTTVLIPCRNE
;
A
#
# COMPACT_ATOMS: atom_id res chain seq x y z
N ALA A 1 8.65 -0.87 -21.70
CA ALA A 1 8.08 -2.06 -21.07
C ALA A 1 7.55 -3.04 -22.12
N GLN A 2 6.65 -2.65 -22.99
CA GLN A 2 6.00 -3.51 -24.01
C GLN A 2 6.99 -4.21 -24.95
N LYS A 3 8.10 -3.53 -25.33
CA LYS A 3 9.14 -4.11 -26.20
C LYS A 3 9.88 -5.29 -25.54
N ASN A 4 10.00 -5.28 -24.22
CA ASN A 4 10.71 -6.32 -23.45
C ASN A 4 9.79 -7.45 -22.99
N TYR A 5 8.48 -7.19 -22.94
CA TYR A 5 7.45 -8.13 -22.46
C TYR A 5 6.23 -8.10 -23.39
N PRO A 6 6.34 -8.67 -24.60
CA PRO A 6 5.28 -8.59 -25.62
C PRO A 6 3.99 -9.33 -25.24
N ASN A 7 4.07 -10.26 -24.29
CA ASN A 7 2.91 -11.05 -23.81
C ASN A 7 2.12 -10.36 -22.71
N LEU A 8 2.53 -9.16 -22.28
CA LEU A 8 1.83 -8.38 -21.25
C LEU A 8 1.11 -7.19 -21.89
N SER A 9 -0.07 -6.88 -21.37
CA SER A 9 -0.81 -5.68 -21.75
C SER A 9 -0.32 -4.50 -20.93
N PHE A 10 -0.02 -3.39 -21.58
CA PHE A 10 0.40 -2.14 -20.98
C PHE A 10 -0.58 -1.05 -21.36
N ILE A 11 -1.18 -0.40 -20.37
CA ILE A 11 -2.07 0.73 -20.52
C ILE A 11 -1.42 1.91 -19.82
N GLN A 12 -1.29 3.04 -20.51
CA GLN A 12 -0.83 4.28 -19.92
C GLN A 12 -2.05 5.08 -19.46
N GLY A 13 -2.06 5.51 -18.20
CA GLY A 13 -3.14 6.31 -17.66
C GLY A 13 -2.98 6.56 -16.17
N ASP A 14 -3.96 7.23 -15.59
CA ASP A 14 -4.04 7.57 -14.20
C ASP A 14 -5.03 6.63 -13.47
N VAL A 15 -4.64 6.12 -12.31
CA VAL A 15 -5.53 5.29 -11.48
C VAL A 15 -6.68 6.12 -10.87
N GLU A 16 -6.51 7.43 -10.81
CA GLU A 16 -7.55 8.36 -10.40
C GLU A 16 -8.50 8.76 -11.54
N ASP A 17 -8.29 8.25 -12.75
CA ASP A 17 -9.19 8.43 -13.87
C ASP A 17 -10.28 7.35 -13.87
N ASN A 18 -11.53 7.79 -13.63
CA ASN A 18 -12.68 6.89 -13.57
C ASN A 18 -13.00 6.25 -14.94
N GLU A 19 -12.78 6.97 -16.04
CA GLU A 19 -13.04 6.43 -17.38
C GLU A 19 -12.06 5.31 -17.70
N LEU A 20 -10.78 5.50 -17.35
CA LEU A 20 -9.77 4.46 -17.51
C LEU A 20 -10.10 3.22 -16.69
N ILE A 21 -10.37 3.37 -15.39
CA ILE A 21 -10.66 2.24 -14.50
C ILE A 21 -11.93 1.50 -14.96
N SER A 22 -12.97 2.23 -15.35
CA SER A 22 -14.21 1.65 -15.85
C SER A 22 -14.03 0.93 -17.20
N SER A 23 -13.02 1.30 -17.98
CA SER A 23 -12.69 0.64 -19.24
C SER A 23 -12.00 -0.72 -19.05
N LEU A 24 -11.42 -0.97 -17.87
CA LEU A 24 -10.82 -2.24 -17.52
C LEU A 24 -11.93 -3.28 -17.31
N GLN A 25 -11.99 -4.26 -18.19
CA GLN A 25 -13.01 -5.30 -18.12
C GLN A 25 -12.57 -6.44 -17.21
N GLY A 26 -13.50 -6.90 -16.39
CA GLY A 26 -13.31 -8.06 -15.52
C GLY A 26 -12.90 -7.69 -14.09
N SER A 27 -12.65 -8.72 -13.32
CA SER A 27 -12.16 -8.63 -11.95
C SER A 27 -10.78 -9.27 -11.85
N PHE A 28 -10.02 -8.86 -10.86
CA PHE A 28 -8.63 -9.31 -10.69
C PHE A 28 -8.46 -10.06 -9.37
N ASP A 29 -7.68 -11.14 -9.39
CA ASP A 29 -7.30 -11.85 -8.17
C ASP A 29 -6.30 -11.04 -7.35
N PHE A 30 -5.41 -10.30 -8.03
CA PHE A 30 -4.41 -9.44 -7.40
C PHE A 30 -4.37 -8.08 -8.08
N ILE A 31 -4.36 -7.03 -7.27
CA ILE A 31 -4.10 -5.65 -7.69
C ILE A 31 -2.86 -5.18 -6.94
N ILE A 32 -1.86 -4.65 -7.64
CA ILE A 32 -0.59 -4.26 -7.04
C ILE A 32 -0.31 -2.78 -7.33
N LEU A 33 -0.26 -1.97 -6.28
CA LEU A 33 0.22 -0.59 -6.31
C LEU A 33 1.66 -0.56 -5.81
N SER A 34 2.60 -0.46 -6.74
CA SER A 34 4.03 -0.48 -6.41
C SER A 34 4.63 0.91 -6.41
N ASP A 35 4.91 1.44 -5.22
CA ASP A 35 5.51 2.76 -4.98
C ASP A 35 4.71 3.92 -5.63
N THR A 36 3.39 3.76 -5.78
CA THR A 36 2.50 4.69 -6.49
C THR A 36 1.78 5.63 -5.53
N ILE A 37 1.38 5.16 -4.34
CA ILE A 37 0.48 5.90 -3.45
C ILE A 37 1.00 7.28 -3.02
N GLY A 38 2.31 7.48 -2.97
CA GLY A 38 2.91 8.78 -2.67
C GLY A 38 2.76 9.83 -3.77
N TYR A 39 2.33 9.44 -4.95
CA TYR A 39 2.14 10.32 -6.12
C TYR A 39 0.67 10.56 -6.45
N LEU A 40 -0.25 9.95 -5.71
CA LEU A 40 -1.67 10.16 -5.89
C LEU A 40 -2.09 11.49 -5.27
N ASP A 41 -2.99 12.18 -5.94
CA ASP A 41 -3.61 13.40 -5.42
C ASP A 41 -4.63 13.04 -4.32
N ASP A 42 -5.38 11.96 -4.52
CA ASP A 42 -6.36 11.43 -3.57
C ASP A 42 -6.30 9.89 -3.47
N CYS A 43 -5.67 9.41 -2.40
CA CYS A 43 -5.54 7.96 -2.16
C CYS A 43 -6.89 7.26 -1.90
N GLU A 44 -7.83 7.94 -1.26
CA GLU A 44 -9.16 7.38 -0.97
C GLU A 44 -9.92 7.13 -2.28
N VAL A 45 -10.00 8.14 -3.14
CA VAL A 45 -10.63 8.04 -4.45
C VAL A 45 -9.98 6.94 -5.31
N ALA A 46 -8.65 6.84 -5.30
CA ALA A 46 -7.95 5.80 -6.03
C ALA A 46 -8.32 4.40 -5.52
N PHE A 47 -8.37 4.21 -4.21
CA PHE A 47 -8.76 2.91 -3.63
C PHE A 47 -10.23 2.57 -3.87
N GLU A 48 -11.15 3.54 -3.75
CA GLU A 48 -12.57 3.34 -4.08
C GLU A 48 -12.77 2.87 -5.53
N ARG A 49 -12.06 3.48 -6.47
CA ARG A 49 -12.12 3.07 -7.88
C ARG A 49 -11.58 1.65 -8.08
N LEU A 50 -10.46 1.32 -7.46
CA LEU A 50 -9.90 -0.03 -7.52
C LEU A 50 -10.81 -1.06 -6.88
N HIS A 51 -11.64 -0.68 -5.89
CA HIS A 51 -12.62 -1.57 -5.27
C HIS A 51 -13.63 -2.12 -6.29
N SER A 52 -14.00 -1.33 -7.30
CA SER A 52 -14.90 -1.76 -8.37
C SER A 52 -14.36 -2.92 -9.22
N LEU A 53 -13.04 -3.12 -9.24
CA LEU A 53 -12.36 -4.19 -9.95
C LEU A 53 -12.15 -5.45 -9.09
N CYS A 54 -12.62 -5.43 -7.85
CA CYS A 54 -12.38 -6.48 -6.88
C CYS A 54 -13.51 -7.51 -6.82
N THR A 55 -13.11 -8.75 -6.55
CA THR A 55 -13.98 -9.80 -6.02
C THR A 55 -13.73 -9.97 -4.52
N PRO A 56 -14.56 -10.68 -3.77
CA PRO A 56 -14.31 -10.98 -2.35
C PRO A 56 -12.97 -11.69 -2.08
N ASP A 57 -12.41 -12.32 -3.09
CA ASP A 57 -11.14 -13.05 -2.99
C ASP A 57 -9.93 -12.24 -3.48
N THR A 58 -10.15 -11.07 -4.06
CA THR A 58 -9.08 -10.16 -4.51
C THR A 58 -8.15 -9.77 -3.36
N ARG A 59 -6.87 -9.64 -3.66
CA ARG A 59 -5.88 -9.07 -2.75
C ARG A 59 -5.26 -7.82 -3.36
N LEU A 60 -5.45 -6.69 -2.67
CA LEU A 60 -4.79 -5.43 -2.96
C LEU A 60 -3.46 -5.41 -2.23
N ILE A 61 -2.36 -5.27 -2.95
CA ILE A 61 -1.00 -5.21 -2.42
C ILE A 61 -0.47 -3.80 -2.66
N VAL A 62 -0.16 -3.09 -1.59
CA VAL A 62 0.36 -1.72 -1.66
C VAL A 62 1.78 -1.72 -1.13
N SER A 63 2.73 -1.23 -1.92
CA SER A 63 4.11 -0.99 -1.47
C SER A 63 4.45 0.48 -1.56
N TYR A 64 5.16 0.98 -0.56
CA TYR A 64 5.56 2.39 -0.48
C TYR A 64 6.78 2.57 0.41
N TYR A 65 7.44 3.72 0.25
CA TYR A 65 8.59 4.09 1.06
C TYR A 65 8.17 4.57 2.44
N SER A 66 8.92 4.15 3.45
CA SER A 66 8.73 4.61 4.82
C SER A 66 9.10 6.10 4.94
N TRP A 67 8.22 6.92 5.49
CA TRP A 67 8.46 8.35 5.74
C TRP A 67 9.72 8.61 6.58
N ARG A 68 10.12 7.65 7.41
CA ARG A 68 11.34 7.73 8.24
C ARG A 68 12.61 7.83 7.42
N TRP A 69 12.57 7.37 6.17
CA TRP A 69 13.70 7.42 5.24
C TRP A 69 13.75 8.71 4.42
N GLN A 70 12.74 9.56 4.53
CA GLN A 70 12.68 10.84 3.82
C GLN A 70 13.98 11.66 3.94
N PRO A 71 14.53 11.94 5.14
CA PRO A 71 15.74 12.77 5.24
C PRO A 71 16.98 12.07 4.64
N ILE A 72 17.05 10.73 4.74
CA ILE A 72 18.18 9.95 4.18
C ILE A 72 18.10 9.94 2.65
N LEU A 73 16.90 9.78 2.10
CA LEU A 73 16.70 9.79 0.65
C LEU A 73 16.92 11.18 0.07
N ALA A 74 16.48 12.24 0.74
CA ALA A 74 16.74 13.62 0.36
C ALA A 74 18.25 13.95 0.37
N LEU A 75 18.99 13.43 1.35
CA LEU A 75 20.45 13.55 1.36
C LEU A 75 21.07 12.80 0.19
N GLY A 76 20.59 11.60 -0.11
CA GLY A 76 21.04 10.79 -1.25
C GLY A 76 20.83 11.49 -2.59
N GLU A 77 19.76 12.24 -2.75
CA GLU A 77 19.50 13.08 -3.93
C GLU A 77 20.49 14.23 -4.04
N LYS A 78 20.74 14.94 -2.93
CA LYS A 78 21.69 16.07 -2.90
C LYS A 78 23.12 15.67 -3.25
N ILE A 79 23.56 14.47 -2.88
CA ILE A 79 24.90 13.97 -3.18
C ILE A 79 24.95 13.13 -4.47
N GLY A 80 23.86 13.11 -5.26
CA GLY A 80 23.82 12.44 -6.55
C GLY A 80 23.80 10.91 -6.51
N LEU A 81 23.57 10.30 -5.34
CA LEU A 81 23.43 8.84 -5.20
C LEU A 81 22.05 8.32 -5.61
N LYS A 82 21.04 9.18 -5.67
CA LYS A 82 19.69 8.91 -6.12
C LYS A 82 19.26 9.99 -7.13
N MET A 83 18.51 9.59 -8.13
CA MET A 83 17.87 10.55 -9.04
C MET A 83 16.88 11.40 -8.24
N PRO A 84 16.79 12.72 -8.55
CA PRO A 84 15.73 13.55 -7.98
C PRO A 84 14.37 12.92 -8.25
N SER A 85 13.57 12.78 -7.22
CA SER A 85 12.17 12.37 -7.35
C SER A 85 11.29 13.61 -7.44
N SER A 86 10.18 13.50 -8.18
CA SER A 86 9.09 14.48 -8.11
C SER A 86 8.57 14.58 -6.67
N GLU A 87 7.85 15.64 -6.38
CA GLU A 87 7.16 15.79 -5.10
C GLU A 87 6.34 14.55 -4.80
N MET A 88 6.55 13.99 -3.62
CA MET A 88 5.91 12.75 -3.19
C MET A 88 5.33 12.97 -1.79
N ASN A 89 4.10 12.56 -1.61
CA ASN A 89 3.46 12.54 -0.30
C ASN A 89 4.02 11.38 0.54
N TRP A 90 4.60 11.73 1.69
CA TRP A 90 5.16 10.74 2.62
C TRP A 90 4.09 10.28 3.58
N LEU A 91 3.43 9.17 3.23
CA LEU A 91 2.36 8.60 4.03
C LEU A 91 2.90 7.69 5.13
N SER A 92 2.29 7.76 6.30
CA SER A 92 2.51 6.77 7.34
C SER A 92 1.74 5.48 7.05
N THR A 93 2.08 4.41 7.76
CA THR A 93 1.33 3.15 7.63
C THR A 93 -0.10 3.31 8.16
N GLU A 94 -0.25 4.11 9.18
CA GLU A 94 -1.52 4.43 9.82
C GLU A 94 -2.43 5.21 8.87
N ASP A 95 -1.90 6.22 8.16
CA ASP A 95 -2.64 6.98 7.15
C ASP A 95 -3.09 6.08 6.00
N THR A 96 -2.15 5.29 5.46
CA THR A 96 -2.46 4.36 4.36
C THR A 96 -3.55 3.35 4.75
N MET A 97 -3.53 2.87 6.00
CA MET A 97 -4.58 2.00 6.51
C MET A 97 -5.90 2.72 6.69
N GLY A 98 -5.87 3.99 7.11
CA GLY A 98 -7.06 4.85 7.20
C GLY A 98 -7.74 4.98 5.84
N PHE A 99 -7.01 5.34 4.79
CA PHE A 99 -7.54 5.42 3.43
C PHE A 99 -8.08 4.08 2.92
N LEU A 100 -7.40 2.97 3.22
CA LEU A 100 -7.90 1.64 2.86
C LEU A 100 -9.23 1.34 3.55
N HIS A 101 -9.38 1.68 4.82
CA HIS A 101 -10.65 1.47 5.55
C HIS A 101 -11.78 2.36 5.02
N LEU A 102 -11.49 3.62 4.65
CA LEU A 102 -12.48 4.53 4.05
C LEU A 102 -13.01 4.00 2.71
N ALA A 103 -12.12 3.34 1.93
CA ALA A 103 -12.47 2.73 0.66
C ALA A 103 -12.93 1.25 0.78
N ASP A 104 -13.46 0.85 1.92
CA ASP A 104 -13.97 -0.51 2.19
C ASP A 104 -12.97 -1.64 1.95
N PHE A 105 -11.69 -1.39 2.26
CA PHE A 105 -10.66 -2.43 2.32
C PHE A 105 -10.24 -2.72 3.75
N GLU A 106 -10.07 -4.01 4.07
CA GLU A 106 -9.54 -4.48 5.34
C GLU A 106 -8.06 -4.89 5.19
N PRO A 107 -7.10 -4.18 5.83
CA PRO A 107 -5.70 -4.60 5.85
C PRO A 107 -5.55 -5.93 6.61
N VAL A 108 -5.11 -6.98 5.91
CA VAL A 108 -4.95 -8.33 6.48
C VAL A 108 -3.52 -8.69 6.82
N LYS A 109 -2.54 -7.99 6.20
CA LYS A 109 -1.12 -8.27 6.45
C LYS A 109 -0.27 -7.02 6.29
N ARG A 110 0.71 -6.87 7.19
CA ARG A 110 1.75 -5.84 7.11
C ARG A 110 3.11 -6.51 7.04
N GLU A 111 3.96 -6.03 6.15
CA GLU A 111 5.35 -6.45 6.07
C GLU A 111 6.28 -5.24 5.92
N TRP A 112 7.47 -5.38 6.46
CA TRP A 112 8.57 -4.42 6.34
C TRP A 112 9.73 -5.14 5.69
N ARG A 113 10.28 -4.58 4.64
CA ARG A 113 11.36 -5.22 3.92
C ARG A 113 12.41 -4.18 3.52
N GLN A 114 13.63 -4.68 3.30
CA GLN A 114 14.73 -3.89 2.77
C GLN A 114 15.18 -2.79 3.73
N LEU A 115 15.91 -3.17 4.76
CA LEU A 115 16.55 -2.23 5.68
C LEU A 115 17.66 -1.43 4.96
N VAL A 116 18.44 -2.08 4.10
CA VAL A 116 19.53 -1.47 3.32
C VAL A 116 19.19 -1.52 1.83
N PRO A 117 19.08 -0.37 1.14
CA PRO A 117 18.63 -0.31 -0.26
C PRO A 117 19.62 -0.84 -1.29
N ARG A 118 20.91 -0.90 -0.95
CA ARG A 118 21.99 -1.38 -1.84
C ARG A 118 22.56 -2.70 -1.38
N SER A 119 22.97 -3.52 -2.33
CA SER A 119 23.59 -4.81 -2.04
C SER A 119 24.97 -4.69 -1.35
N LEU A 120 25.67 -3.54 -1.48
CA LEU A 120 26.96 -3.24 -0.84
C LEU A 120 27.89 -4.47 -0.83
N PHE A 121 28.21 -5.00 -2.01
CA PHE A 121 29.04 -6.22 -2.16
C PHE A 121 28.50 -7.45 -1.41
N GLY A 122 27.18 -7.60 -1.31
CA GLY A 122 26.53 -8.70 -0.60
C GLY A 122 26.23 -8.43 0.88
N LEU A 123 26.90 -7.49 1.53
CA LEU A 123 26.67 -7.11 2.92
C LEU A 123 25.24 -6.60 3.15
N GLY A 124 24.70 -5.80 2.23
CA GLY A 124 23.31 -5.33 2.32
C GLY A 124 22.30 -6.48 2.32
N THR A 125 22.53 -7.51 1.53
CA THR A 125 21.70 -8.71 1.50
C THR A 125 21.77 -9.48 2.82
N LEU A 126 22.97 -9.63 3.39
CA LEU A 126 23.19 -10.30 4.68
C LEU A 126 22.51 -9.52 5.82
N ILE A 127 22.68 -8.19 5.86
CA ILE A 127 22.03 -7.31 6.84
C ILE A 127 20.50 -7.42 6.72
N ASN A 128 19.94 -7.34 5.53
CA ASN A 128 18.50 -7.46 5.29
C ASN A 128 17.96 -8.82 5.74
N ARG A 129 18.73 -9.89 5.56
CA ARG A 129 18.33 -11.26 5.92
C ARG A 129 18.42 -11.53 7.42
N LEU A 130 19.46 -11.08 8.08
CA LEU A 130 19.72 -11.39 9.50
C LEU A 130 19.15 -10.32 10.45
N ILE A 131 19.47 -9.07 10.18
CA ILE A 131 19.16 -7.94 11.06
C ILE A 131 17.77 -7.36 10.74
N GLY A 132 17.45 -7.25 9.45
CA GLY A 132 16.16 -6.71 9.00
C GLY A 132 14.94 -7.54 9.41
N THR A 133 15.12 -8.77 9.87
CA THR A 133 14.04 -9.64 10.37
C THR A 133 13.71 -9.42 11.85
N LEU A 134 14.61 -8.77 12.61
CA LEU A 134 14.39 -8.52 14.04
C LEU A 134 13.18 -7.59 14.28
N PRO A 135 12.31 -7.87 15.26
CA PRO A 135 11.02 -7.19 15.44
C PRO A 135 11.10 -5.67 15.57
N LEU A 136 12.13 -5.15 16.24
CA LEU A 136 12.34 -3.71 16.44
C LEU A 136 12.97 -3.07 15.19
N ILE A 137 13.94 -3.75 14.59
CA ILE A 137 14.74 -3.22 13.47
C ILE A 137 13.95 -3.25 12.17
N ARG A 138 13.10 -4.26 11.94
CA ARG A 138 12.27 -4.36 10.74
C ARG A 138 11.37 -3.14 10.52
N ARG A 139 10.95 -2.46 11.60
CA ARG A 139 10.15 -1.22 11.53
C ARG A 139 10.94 -0.02 10.96
N LEU A 140 12.25 -0.13 10.90
CA LEU A 140 13.14 0.85 10.29
C LEU A 140 13.40 0.54 8.81
N SER A 141 12.78 -0.48 8.26
CA SER A 141 12.93 -0.83 6.84
C SER A 141 12.48 0.31 5.93
N LEU A 142 13.16 0.39 4.78
CA LEU A 142 12.89 1.40 3.75
C LEU A 142 11.50 1.22 3.13
N ARG A 143 11.08 -0.03 2.88
CA ARG A 143 9.81 -0.34 2.23
C ARG A 143 8.81 -0.98 3.17
N ASN A 144 7.59 -0.46 3.12
CA ASN A 144 6.41 -1.01 3.74
C ASN A 144 5.56 -1.73 2.69
N TYR A 145 4.93 -2.80 3.11
CA TYR A 145 3.98 -3.57 2.30
C TYR A 145 2.71 -3.77 3.11
N LEU A 146 1.58 -3.45 2.52
CA LEU A 146 0.27 -3.75 3.04
C LEU A 146 -0.44 -4.69 2.07
N VAL A 147 -1.07 -5.71 2.61
CA VAL A 147 -2.01 -6.55 1.86
C VAL A 147 -3.38 -6.32 2.44
N ALA A 148 -4.31 -5.93 1.60
CA ALA A 148 -5.69 -5.70 1.98
C ALA A 148 -6.64 -6.58 1.16
N ARG A 149 -7.83 -6.79 1.68
CA ARG A 149 -8.94 -7.43 0.97
C ARG A 149 -10.15 -6.49 0.97
N PRO A 150 -11.00 -6.54 -0.06
CA PRO A 150 -12.25 -5.81 -0.01
C PRO A 150 -13.14 -6.36 1.11
N VAL A 151 -13.83 -5.47 1.78
CA VAL A 151 -14.82 -5.83 2.79
C VAL A 151 -16.01 -6.43 2.05
N ARG A 152 -16.44 -7.60 2.46
CA ARG A 152 -17.64 -8.24 1.90
C ARG A 152 -18.85 -7.41 2.29
N ASP A 153 -19.72 -7.14 1.34
CA ASP A 153 -21.06 -6.63 1.61
C ASP A 153 -21.78 -7.60 2.52
N VAL A 154 -21.75 -7.33 3.80
CA VAL A 154 -22.62 -8.01 4.75
C VAL A 154 -24.00 -7.45 4.52
N LYS A 155 -24.88 -8.22 3.87
CA LYS A 155 -26.30 -7.88 3.85
C LYS A 155 -26.73 -7.67 5.29
N LEU A 156 -26.98 -6.41 5.65
CA LEU A 156 -27.42 -6.02 6.99
C LEU A 156 -28.69 -6.81 7.30
N ARG A 157 -28.54 -7.91 8.01
CA ARG A 157 -29.66 -8.57 8.65
C ARG A 157 -30.18 -7.57 9.68
N LYS A 158 -31.47 -7.29 9.69
CA LYS A 158 -32.10 -6.50 10.76
C LYS A 158 -31.77 -7.17 12.09
N THR A 159 -30.71 -6.74 12.73
CA THR A 159 -30.29 -7.19 14.05
C THR A 159 -30.88 -6.24 15.07
N SER A 160 -31.65 -6.77 16.03
CA SER A 160 -32.02 -6.00 17.22
C SER A 160 -30.79 -5.93 18.13
N THR A 161 -30.40 -4.73 18.50
CA THR A 161 -29.29 -4.50 19.43
C THR A 161 -29.87 -4.12 20.80
N THR A 162 -29.54 -4.87 21.84
CA THR A 162 -29.87 -4.51 23.22
C THR A 162 -28.62 -3.92 23.87
N VAL A 163 -28.71 -2.68 24.32
CA VAL A 163 -27.64 -2.01 25.07
C VAL A 163 -27.94 -2.17 26.57
N LEU A 164 -27.09 -2.90 27.30
CA LEU A 164 -27.15 -3.03 28.75
C LEU A 164 -26.21 -1.99 29.37
N ILE A 165 -26.79 -1.00 30.06
CA ILE A 165 -26.04 -0.03 30.84
C ILE A 165 -26.15 -0.43 32.32
N PRO A 166 -25.09 -0.95 32.95
CA PRO A 166 -25.12 -1.23 34.40
C PRO A 166 -25.13 0.11 35.14
N CYS A 167 -26.24 0.42 35.81
CA CYS A 167 -26.32 1.55 36.73
C CYS A 167 -26.16 1.04 38.17
N ARG A 168 -25.22 1.62 38.91
CA ARG A 168 -25.11 1.43 40.35
C ARG A 168 -26.03 2.45 41.01
N ASN A 169 -27.00 2.00 41.78
CA ASN A 169 -27.73 2.88 42.69
C ASN A 169 -26.79 3.35 43.78
N GLU A 170 -26.47 4.64 43.82
CA GLU A 170 -25.89 5.30 44.97
C GLU A 170 -27.00 5.82 45.88
#